data_6c8e1cb7e7302261f4f2a3dae06ec944
#
_entry.id   6c8e1cb7e7302261f4f2a3dae06ec944
#
_cell.length_a   1.000
_cell.length_b   1.000
_cell.length_c   1.000
_cell.angle_alpha   90.00
_cell.angle_beta   90.00
_cell.angle_gamma   90.00
#
_symmetry.space_group_name_H-M   'P 1'
#
loop_
_entity.id
_entity.type
_entity.pdbx_description
1 polymer ?
#
loop_
_entity_poly.entity_id
_entity_poly.type
_entity_poly.pdbx_seq_one_letter_code
_entity_poly.pdbx_strand_id
1 'polypeptide(L)'
;KSQGQIDAAVKLNGENIKLEQDYSGINSIVIAGMGGSAIGGDVVSVIEKERIHVPFFICRGYSVPNWVNKNTLVICSSYSGNTEETLAALDDSMGKDAIVCGITTGGELAKKLKRENKDVVIIPSGLQPRAALAFSFIPMTKLLQKIGVLNTKIDSWLPTVIESLSNNRELHCIDSKENPIFELADQIHNKIPIIYSDNCLLYT
;
A
#
# COMPACT_ATOMS: atom_id res chain seq x y z
N LYS A 1 2.10 19.25 0.06
CA LYS A 1 0.95 18.31 0.23
C LYS A 1 1.40 16.90 0.63
N SER A 2 2.54 16.38 0.13
CA SER A 2 3.02 15.02 0.45
C SER A 2 3.44 14.83 1.92
N GLN A 3 4.09 15.80 2.53
CA GLN A 3 4.54 15.73 3.93
C GLN A 3 3.35 15.58 4.89
N GLY A 4 2.32 16.42 4.75
CA GLY A 4 1.11 16.28 5.57
C GLY A 4 0.36 14.95 5.39
N GLN A 5 0.55 14.27 4.25
CA GLN A 5 -0.01 12.93 4.02
C GLN A 5 0.77 11.85 4.76
N ILE A 6 2.11 11.95 4.75
CA ILE A 6 2.96 11.03 5.48
C ILE A 6 2.72 11.22 6.98
N ASP A 7 2.69 12.46 7.47
CA ASP A 7 2.37 12.76 8.87
C ASP A 7 1.00 12.23 9.28
N ALA A 8 -0.01 12.36 8.40
CA ALA A 8 -1.34 11.82 8.65
C ALA A 8 -1.36 10.27 8.60
N ALA A 9 -0.61 9.66 7.68
CA ALA A 9 -0.50 8.21 7.59
C ALA A 9 0.30 7.62 8.78
N VAL A 10 1.30 8.35 9.27
CA VAL A 10 2.05 8.01 10.49
C VAL A 10 1.15 8.06 11.72
N LYS A 11 0.29 9.08 11.81
CA LYS A 11 -0.70 9.23 12.89
C LYS A 11 -1.80 8.15 12.88
N LEU A 12 -1.92 7.38 11.80
CA LEU A 12 -2.61 6.09 11.83
C LEU A 12 -1.75 5.11 12.63
N ASN A 13 -1.61 5.37 13.93
CA ASN A 13 -0.80 4.57 14.83
C ASN A 13 -1.28 3.13 14.81
N GLY A 14 -0.35 2.18 14.96
CA GLY A 14 -0.69 0.77 15.12
C GLY A 14 -1.70 0.51 16.24
N GLU A 15 -1.86 1.45 17.17
CA GLU A 15 -2.88 1.46 18.21
C GLU A 15 -4.31 1.60 17.65
N ASN A 16 -4.48 2.30 16.51
CA ASN A 16 -5.79 2.48 15.86
C ASN A 16 -6.17 1.31 14.94
N ILE A 17 -5.23 0.41 14.64
CA ILE A 17 -5.51 -0.82 13.89
C ILE A 17 -6.03 -1.85 14.90
N LYS A 18 -7.34 -2.00 14.97
CA LYS A 18 -7.98 -3.06 15.77
C LYS A 18 -8.02 -4.33 14.93
N LEU A 19 -7.53 -5.41 15.49
CA LEU A 19 -7.56 -6.74 14.88
C LEU A 19 -8.37 -7.65 15.80
N GLU A 20 -9.42 -8.23 15.25
CA GLU A 20 -10.36 -9.12 15.99
C GLU A 20 -10.26 -10.56 15.47
N GLN A 21 -9.71 -10.75 14.27
CA GLN A 21 -9.51 -12.08 13.69
C GLN A 21 -8.24 -12.75 14.26
N ASP A 22 -8.22 -14.08 14.20
CA ASP A 22 -7.01 -14.87 14.43
C ASP A 22 -6.12 -14.82 13.16
N TYR A 23 -4.91 -14.37 13.32
CA TYR A 23 -3.87 -14.31 12.29
C TYR A 23 -2.76 -15.35 12.50
N SER A 24 -2.99 -16.33 13.35
CA SER A 24 -2.03 -17.40 13.58
C SER A 24 -1.92 -18.33 12.36
N GLY A 25 -0.77 -18.95 12.19
CA GLY A 25 -0.57 -19.96 11.15
C GLY A 25 -0.51 -19.43 9.70
N ILE A 26 -0.37 -18.13 9.51
CA ILE A 26 -0.16 -17.54 8.18
C ILE A 26 1.17 -18.06 7.60
N ASN A 27 1.09 -18.64 6.39
CA ASN A 27 2.24 -19.16 5.67
C ASN A 27 2.46 -18.50 4.29
N SER A 28 1.58 -17.61 3.87
CA SER A 28 1.69 -16.84 2.63
C SER A 28 0.84 -15.58 2.68
N ILE A 29 1.22 -14.56 1.92
CA ILE A 29 0.54 -13.27 1.87
C ILE A 29 0.21 -12.91 0.43
N VAL A 30 -0.99 -12.44 0.20
CA VAL A 30 -1.43 -11.85 -1.07
C VAL A 30 -1.94 -10.44 -0.80
N ILE A 31 -1.45 -9.48 -1.56
CA ILE A 31 -2.00 -8.13 -1.60
C ILE A 31 -2.88 -8.04 -2.85
N ALA A 32 -4.18 -7.92 -2.67
CA ALA A 32 -5.12 -7.75 -3.77
C ALA A 32 -5.47 -6.26 -3.93
N GLY A 33 -5.14 -5.68 -5.07
CA GLY A 33 -5.37 -4.26 -5.33
C GLY A 33 -4.98 -3.84 -6.73
N MET A 34 -5.35 -2.62 -7.11
CA MET A 34 -5.07 -2.03 -8.43
C MET A 34 -4.36 -0.68 -8.28
N GLY A 35 -3.56 -0.30 -9.29
CA GLY A 35 -2.89 1.00 -9.37
C GLY A 35 -2.13 1.35 -8.08
N GLY A 36 -2.34 2.56 -7.55
CA GLY A 36 -1.67 3.04 -6.34
C GLY A 36 -1.87 2.19 -5.09
N SER A 37 -2.98 1.46 -4.99
CA SER A 37 -3.23 0.54 -3.87
C SER A 37 -2.36 -0.73 -3.96
N ALA A 38 -2.10 -1.23 -5.16
CA ALA A 38 -1.18 -2.36 -5.38
C ALA A 38 0.28 -1.93 -5.21
N ILE A 39 0.65 -0.70 -5.66
CA ILE A 39 2.00 -0.15 -5.50
C ILE A 39 2.42 -0.10 -4.02
N GLY A 40 1.50 0.16 -3.10
CA GLY A 40 1.78 0.05 -1.67
C GLY A 40 2.33 -1.32 -1.28
N GLY A 41 1.79 -2.39 -1.85
CA GLY A 41 2.29 -3.76 -1.70
C GLY A 41 3.66 -3.98 -2.34
N ASP A 42 3.89 -3.44 -3.55
CA ASP A 42 5.21 -3.52 -4.21
C ASP A 42 6.28 -2.85 -3.36
N VAL A 43 6.00 -1.65 -2.82
CA VAL A 43 6.92 -0.93 -1.94
C VAL A 43 7.24 -1.77 -0.70
N VAL A 44 6.25 -2.38 -0.06
CA VAL A 44 6.48 -3.30 1.07
C VAL A 44 7.35 -4.47 0.65
N SER A 45 7.05 -5.10 -0.50
CA SER A 45 7.80 -6.28 -0.98
C SER A 45 9.27 -5.98 -1.24
N VAL A 46 9.60 -4.77 -1.71
CA VAL A 46 10.98 -4.35 -1.98
C VAL A 46 11.71 -3.95 -0.70
N ILE A 47 11.10 -3.10 0.13
CA ILE A 47 11.74 -2.60 1.36
C ILE A 47 11.94 -3.72 2.38
N GLU A 48 10.99 -4.65 2.47
CA GLU A 48 10.99 -5.71 3.47
C GLU A 48 11.44 -7.07 2.92
N LYS A 49 11.98 -7.11 1.69
CA LYS A 49 12.38 -8.33 0.97
C LYS A 49 13.18 -9.31 1.83
N GLU A 50 14.16 -8.80 2.56
CA GLU A 50 15.04 -9.62 3.40
C GLU A 50 14.44 -9.98 4.77
N ARG A 51 13.24 -9.44 5.09
CA ARG A 51 12.61 -9.58 6.41
C ARG A 51 11.26 -10.30 6.37
N ILE A 52 10.66 -10.42 5.19
CA ILE A 52 9.44 -11.21 4.99
C ILE A 52 9.87 -12.69 4.86
N HIS A 53 9.43 -13.51 5.81
CA HIS A 53 9.81 -14.93 5.87
C HIS A 53 8.78 -15.87 5.23
N VAL A 54 7.75 -15.32 4.60
CA VAL A 54 6.70 -16.08 3.91
C VAL A 54 6.55 -15.57 2.47
N PRO A 55 6.10 -16.40 1.51
CA PRO A 55 5.78 -15.93 0.17
C PRO A 55 4.88 -14.71 0.20
N PHE A 56 5.24 -13.68 -0.56
CA PHE A 56 4.52 -12.42 -0.66
C PHE A 56 4.20 -12.13 -2.13
N PHE A 57 2.93 -12.04 -2.46
CA PHE A 57 2.46 -11.92 -3.85
C PHE A 57 1.54 -10.72 -4.02
N ILE A 58 1.69 -9.99 -5.12
CA ILE A 58 0.79 -8.88 -5.49
C ILE A 58 -0.16 -9.35 -6.57
N CYS A 59 -1.43 -9.33 -6.27
CA CYS A 59 -2.51 -9.71 -7.18
C CYS A 59 -3.18 -8.46 -7.76
N ARG A 60 -3.11 -8.32 -9.09
CA ARG A 60 -3.75 -7.24 -9.85
C ARG A 60 -4.78 -7.83 -10.79
N GLY A 61 -5.90 -8.28 -10.25
CA GLY A 61 -6.93 -8.91 -11.06
C GLY A 61 -8.17 -9.28 -10.26
N TYR A 62 -9.08 -9.99 -10.92
CA TYR A 62 -10.38 -10.36 -10.38
C TYR A 62 -10.34 -11.60 -9.47
N SER A 63 -9.28 -12.39 -9.52
CA SER A 63 -9.13 -13.61 -8.74
C SER A 63 -7.75 -13.72 -8.13
N VAL A 64 -7.66 -14.35 -6.97
CA VAL A 64 -6.38 -14.66 -6.33
C VAL A 64 -5.81 -15.99 -6.86
N PRO A 65 -4.50 -16.22 -6.72
CA PRO A 65 -3.88 -17.47 -7.16
C PRO A 65 -4.55 -18.73 -6.60
N ASN A 66 -4.50 -19.82 -7.36
CA ASN A 66 -5.15 -21.09 -6.97
C ASN A 66 -4.55 -21.73 -5.72
N TRP A 67 -3.33 -21.38 -5.33
CA TRP A 67 -2.68 -21.89 -4.11
C TRP A 67 -3.16 -21.20 -2.82
N VAL A 68 -3.94 -20.12 -2.94
CA VAL A 68 -4.55 -19.43 -1.79
C VAL A 68 -5.47 -20.39 -1.04
N ASN A 69 -5.34 -20.42 0.28
CA ASN A 69 -6.07 -21.32 1.17
C ASN A 69 -6.24 -20.69 2.57
N LYS A 70 -6.78 -21.42 3.52
CA LYS A 70 -7.08 -20.97 4.89
C LYS A 70 -5.88 -20.44 5.70
N ASN A 71 -4.66 -20.74 5.28
CA ASN A 71 -3.43 -20.25 5.91
C ASN A 71 -2.81 -19.08 5.12
N THR A 72 -3.50 -18.56 4.11
CA THR A 72 -3.08 -17.40 3.34
C THR A 72 -3.75 -16.14 3.88
N LEU A 73 -2.95 -15.12 4.17
CA LEU A 73 -3.47 -13.78 4.44
C LEU A 73 -3.67 -13.04 3.11
N VAL A 74 -4.90 -12.61 2.85
CA VAL A 74 -5.21 -11.73 1.71
C VAL A 74 -5.58 -10.34 2.22
N ILE A 75 -4.74 -9.34 1.90
CA ILE A 75 -5.00 -7.93 2.21
C ILE A 75 -5.61 -7.27 0.98
N CYS A 76 -6.89 -6.96 1.03
CA CYS A 76 -7.60 -6.25 -0.02
C CYS A 76 -7.37 -4.73 0.15
N SER A 77 -6.59 -4.13 -0.76
CA SER A 77 -6.26 -2.72 -0.73
C SER A 77 -6.99 -1.97 -1.84
N SER A 78 -7.87 -1.05 -1.46
CA SER A 78 -8.57 -0.17 -2.41
C SER A 78 -8.84 1.18 -1.75
N TYR A 79 -8.23 2.25 -2.28
CA TYR A 79 -8.41 3.58 -1.72
C TYR A 79 -9.89 4.00 -1.72
N SER A 80 -10.60 3.85 -2.84
CA SER A 80 -12.04 4.16 -2.94
C SER A 80 -12.94 3.13 -2.24
N GLY A 81 -12.45 1.90 -2.07
CA GLY A 81 -13.23 0.76 -1.60
C GLY A 81 -14.26 0.22 -2.62
N ASN A 82 -14.21 0.71 -3.87
CA ASN A 82 -15.18 0.35 -4.91
C ASN A 82 -14.51 -0.21 -6.17
N THR A 83 -13.22 -0.56 -6.09
CA THR A 83 -12.48 -1.16 -7.21
C THR A 83 -13.03 -2.57 -7.47
N GLU A 84 -13.55 -2.79 -8.66
CA GLU A 84 -14.27 -4.02 -9.03
C GLU A 84 -13.38 -5.25 -8.89
N GLU A 85 -12.16 -5.17 -9.38
CA GLU A 85 -11.16 -6.24 -9.30
C GLU A 85 -10.85 -6.62 -7.85
N THR A 86 -10.69 -5.61 -6.97
CA THR A 86 -10.40 -5.85 -5.56
C THR A 86 -11.59 -6.48 -4.84
N LEU A 87 -12.81 -6.09 -5.19
CA LEU A 87 -14.04 -6.68 -4.63
C LEU A 87 -14.21 -8.13 -5.09
N ALA A 88 -13.94 -8.41 -6.36
CA ALA A 88 -13.99 -9.78 -6.89
C ALA A 88 -12.89 -10.67 -6.26
N ALA A 89 -11.67 -10.15 -6.14
CA ALA A 89 -10.58 -10.86 -5.46
C ALA A 89 -10.89 -11.13 -3.98
N LEU A 90 -11.60 -10.23 -3.29
CA LEU A 90 -12.10 -10.48 -1.93
C LEU A 90 -13.07 -11.65 -1.90
N ASP A 91 -14.07 -11.66 -2.81
CA ASP A 91 -15.07 -12.73 -2.88
C ASP A 91 -14.41 -14.09 -3.19
N ASP A 92 -13.48 -14.13 -4.14
CA ASP A 92 -12.69 -15.33 -4.47
C ASP A 92 -11.83 -15.81 -3.28
N SER A 93 -11.23 -14.87 -2.54
CA SER A 93 -10.44 -15.19 -1.34
C SER A 93 -11.29 -15.80 -0.22
N MET A 94 -12.48 -15.24 0.01
CA MET A 94 -13.42 -15.79 0.99
C MET A 94 -13.91 -17.18 0.56
N GLY A 95 -14.15 -17.39 -0.73
CA GLY A 95 -14.52 -18.71 -1.28
C GLY A 95 -13.43 -19.78 -1.13
N LYS A 96 -12.19 -19.37 -0.86
CA LYS A 96 -11.03 -20.25 -0.57
C LYS A 96 -10.69 -20.34 0.93
N ASP A 97 -11.58 -19.85 1.78
CA ASP A 97 -11.43 -19.79 3.24
C ASP A 97 -10.19 -19.01 3.71
N ALA A 98 -9.64 -18.11 2.88
CA ALA A 98 -8.46 -17.32 3.23
C ALA A 98 -8.74 -16.37 4.42
N ILE A 99 -7.71 -16.05 5.19
CA ILE A 99 -7.77 -14.98 6.19
C ILE A 99 -7.78 -13.65 5.41
N VAL A 100 -8.89 -12.92 5.46
CA VAL A 100 -9.03 -11.68 4.69
C VAL A 100 -9.13 -10.47 5.59
N CYS A 101 -8.49 -9.37 5.20
CA CYS A 101 -8.67 -8.05 5.80
C CYS A 101 -8.57 -6.96 4.72
N GLY A 102 -8.82 -5.70 5.08
CA GLY A 102 -8.81 -4.61 4.10
C GLY A 102 -8.16 -3.33 4.56
N ILE A 103 -7.69 -2.55 3.57
CA ILE A 103 -7.22 -1.18 3.74
C ILE A 103 -7.98 -0.29 2.76
N THR A 104 -8.77 0.67 3.26
CA THR A 104 -9.66 1.47 2.41
C THR A 104 -10.12 2.75 3.12
N THR A 105 -10.59 3.75 2.36
CA THR A 105 -11.30 4.91 2.94
C THR A 105 -12.76 4.59 3.30
N GLY A 106 -13.29 3.45 2.85
CA GLY A 106 -14.70 3.08 3.01
C GLY A 106 -15.21 2.22 1.84
N GLY A 107 -16.35 2.62 1.26
CA GLY A 107 -16.94 1.97 0.10
C GLY A 107 -17.51 0.58 0.37
N GLU A 108 -17.74 -0.18 -0.69
CA GLU A 108 -18.29 -1.54 -0.62
C GLU A 108 -17.31 -2.52 0.04
N LEU A 109 -16.00 -2.30 -0.11
CA LEU A 109 -14.97 -3.11 0.54
C LEU A 109 -15.12 -3.10 2.07
N ALA A 110 -15.23 -1.89 2.66
CA ALA A 110 -15.43 -1.77 4.11
C ALA A 110 -16.76 -2.38 4.57
N LYS A 111 -17.83 -2.20 3.79
CA LYS A 111 -19.17 -2.76 4.13
C LYS A 111 -19.13 -4.29 4.10
N LYS A 112 -18.57 -4.89 3.05
CA LYS A 112 -18.44 -6.35 2.92
C LYS A 112 -17.62 -6.94 4.07
N LEU A 113 -16.43 -6.40 4.32
CA LEU A 113 -15.57 -6.89 5.40
C LEU A 113 -16.25 -6.82 6.76
N LYS A 114 -16.89 -5.68 7.10
CA LYS A 114 -17.64 -5.54 8.36
C LYS A 114 -18.80 -6.52 8.49
N ARG A 115 -19.57 -6.73 7.41
CA ARG A 115 -20.69 -7.68 7.39
C ARG A 115 -20.22 -9.11 7.68
N GLU A 116 -19.05 -9.48 7.17
CA GLU A 116 -18.43 -10.80 7.36
C GLU A 116 -17.55 -10.88 8.63
N ASN A 117 -17.62 -9.87 9.52
CA ASN A 117 -16.79 -9.76 10.74
C ASN A 117 -15.29 -9.87 10.46
N LYS A 118 -14.84 -9.24 9.35
CA LYS A 118 -13.45 -9.18 8.95
C LYS A 118 -12.83 -7.83 9.28
N ASP A 119 -11.53 -7.83 9.57
CA ASP A 119 -10.83 -6.62 9.95
C ASP A 119 -10.67 -5.65 8.77
N VAL A 120 -10.82 -4.36 9.05
CA VAL A 120 -10.63 -3.29 8.08
C VAL A 120 -9.90 -2.11 8.69
N VAL A 121 -8.83 -1.69 8.04
CA VAL A 121 -8.10 -0.46 8.36
C VAL A 121 -8.70 0.68 7.55
N ILE A 122 -9.33 1.61 8.24
CA ILE A 122 -9.91 2.80 7.60
C ILE A 122 -8.84 3.89 7.52
N ILE A 123 -8.60 4.37 6.31
CA ILE A 123 -7.64 5.43 5.98
C ILE A 123 -8.37 6.72 5.58
N PRO A 124 -7.71 7.89 5.71
CA PRO A 124 -8.31 9.17 5.33
C PRO A 124 -8.68 9.24 3.85
N SER A 125 -9.83 9.83 3.56
CA SER A 125 -10.32 10.11 2.19
C SER A 125 -9.90 11.52 1.72
N GLY A 126 -10.28 11.89 0.50
CA GLY A 126 -10.12 13.25 -0.03
C GLY A 126 -8.90 13.46 -0.92
N LEU A 127 -8.13 12.41 -1.22
CA LEU A 127 -7.00 12.47 -2.14
C LEU A 127 -7.29 11.74 -3.45
N GLN A 128 -6.53 12.09 -4.49
CA GLN A 128 -6.47 11.26 -5.69
C GLN A 128 -5.71 9.95 -5.35
N PRO A 129 -6.18 8.78 -5.80
CA PRO A 129 -5.54 7.49 -5.45
C PRO A 129 -4.04 7.45 -5.73
N ARG A 130 -3.60 7.98 -6.88
CA ARG A 130 -2.17 8.08 -7.26
C ARG A 130 -1.35 8.98 -6.34
N ALA A 131 -1.97 9.89 -5.62
CA ALA A 131 -1.34 10.79 -4.65
C ALA A 131 -1.44 10.27 -3.21
N ALA A 132 -1.99 9.08 -3.00
CA ALA A 132 -2.29 8.50 -1.68
C ALA A 132 -1.38 7.31 -1.33
N LEU A 133 -0.22 7.19 -1.95
CA LEU A 133 0.70 6.04 -1.76
C LEU A 133 1.06 5.83 -0.28
N ALA A 134 1.29 6.91 0.48
CA ALA A 134 1.58 6.81 1.90
C ALA A 134 0.46 6.12 2.69
N PHE A 135 -0.81 6.27 2.26
CA PHE A 135 -1.96 5.63 2.90
C PHE A 135 -2.19 4.18 2.47
N SER A 136 -1.54 3.68 1.42
CA SER A 136 -1.52 2.25 1.11
C SER A 136 -0.30 1.55 1.75
N PHE A 137 0.88 2.17 1.67
CA PHE A 137 2.14 1.59 2.15
C PHE A 137 2.24 1.56 3.69
N ILE A 138 2.09 2.71 4.38
CA ILE A 138 2.32 2.80 5.83
C ILE A 138 1.33 1.96 6.64
N PRO A 139 0.00 2.03 6.41
CA PRO A 139 -0.95 1.18 7.10
C PRO A 139 -0.71 -0.31 6.84
N MET A 140 -0.32 -0.69 5.60
CA MET A 140 -0.01 -2.07 5.26
C MET A 140 1.19 -2.59 6.05
N THR A 141 2.29 -1.83 6.11
CA THR A 141 3.46 -2.19 6.90
C THR A 141 3.12 -2.33 8.39
N LYS A 142 2.36 -1.38 8.95
CA LYS A 142 1.90 -1.43 10.35
C LYS A 142 0.97 -2.60 10.63
N LEU A 143 0.09 -2.92 9.70
CA LEU A 143 -0.77 -4.10 9.79
C LEU A 143 0.06 -5.38 9.85
N LEU A 144 1.01 -5.56 8.94
CA LEU A 144 1.89 -6.73 8.90
C LEU A 144 2.78 -6.85 10.14
N GLN A 145 3.24 -5.72 10.69
CA GLN A 145 3.93 -5.70 11.99
C GLN A 145 3.02 -6.17 13.12
N LYS A 146 1.80 -5.66 13.18
CA LYS A 146 0.86 -6.00 14.24
C LYS A 146 0.42 -7.47 14.20
N ILE A 147 0.33 -8.05 13.01
CA ILE A 147 0.07 -9.47 12.79
C ILE A 147 1.29 -10.35 13.16
N GLY A 148 2.48 -9.75 13.27
CA GLY A 148 3.70 -10.47 13.61
C GLY A 148 4.46 -11.05 12.41
N VAL A 149 4.06 -10.67 11.18
CA VAL A 149 4.75 -11.10 9.95
C VAL A 149 6.02 -10.29 9.70
N LEU A 150 6.04 -9.02 10.12
CA LEU A 150 7.19 -8.13 10.03
C LEU A 150 7.72 -7.77 11.40
N ASN A 151 9.03 -7.91 11.59
CA ASN A 151 9.73 -7.46 12.80
C ASN A 151 10.34 -6.07 12.65
N THR A 152 10.10 -5.38 11.54
CA THR A 152 10.63 -4.05 11.24
C THR A 152 9.97 -3.01 12.13
N LYS A 153 10.77 -2.09 12.67
CA LYS A 153 10.25 -0.92 13.38
C LYS A 153 10.17 0.25 12.39
N ILE A 154 9.07 0.34 11.63
CA ILE A 154 8.84 1.44 10.67
C ILE A 154 9.02 2.81 11.34
N ASP A 155 8.60 2.96 12.58
CA ASP A 155 8.69 4.21 13.33
C ASP A 155 10.14 4.64 13.61
N SER A 156 11.13 3.74 13.47
CA SER A 156 12.55 4.06 13.69
C SER A 156 13.20 4.80 12.50
N TRP A 157 12.79 4.51 11.27
CA TRP A 157 13.39 5.11 10.06
C TRP A 157 12.48 6.11 9.34
N LEU A 158 11.18 6.06 9.61
CA LEU A 158 10.20 6.91 8.97
C LEU A 158 10.44 8.42 9.19
N PRO A 159 10.87 8.91 10.37
CA PRO A 159 11.22 10.33 10.56
C PRO A 159 12.31 10.81 9.60
N THR A 160 13.36 10.01 9.39
CA THR A 160 14.44 10.33 8.45
C THR A 160 13.95 10.42 7.01
N VAL A 161 13.04 9.52 6.61
CA VAL A 161 12.42 9.59 5.28
C VAL A 161 11.57 10.84 5.12
N ILE A 162 10.80 11.23 6.14
CA ILE A 162 9.99 12.46 6.13
C ILE A 162 10.88 13.69 5.97
N GLU A 163 11.97 13.77 6.71
CA GLU A 163 12.96 14.86 6.62
C GLU A 163 13.59 14.92 5.22
N SER A 164 14.04 13.78 4.70
CA SER A 164 14.61 13.70 3.35
C SER A 164 13.62 14.14 2.27
N LEU A 165 12.37 13.73 2.35
CA LEU A 165 11.32 14.15 1.41
C LEU A 165 10.99 15.64 1.54
N SER A 166 11.06 16.21 2.75
CA SER A 166 10.89 17.64 2.97
C SER A 166 12.00 18.45 2.30
N ASN A 167 13.25 18.07 2.54
CA ASN A 167 14.41 18.72 1.96
C ASN A 167 14.41 18.63 0.43
N ASN A 168 14.10 17.46 -0.13
CA ASN A 168 13.96 17.29 -1.58
C ASN A 168 12.82 18.13 -2.16
N ARG A 169 11.71 18.29 -1.43
CA ARG A 169 10.62 19.15 -1.88
C ARG A 169 11.04 20.62 -1.96
N GLU A 170 11.78 21.12 -0.96
CA GLU A 170 12.29 22.50 -0.98
C GLU A 170 13.25 22.71 -2.13
N LEU A 171 14.16 21.77 -2.37
CA LEU A 171 15.10 21.79 -3.49
C LEU A 171 14.39 21.81 -4.86
N HIS A 172 13.27 21.14 -4.99
CA HIS A 172 12.52 20.99 -6.23
C HIS A 172 11.27 21.89 -6.29
N CYS A 173 11.20 22.96 -5.46
CA CYS A 173 10.09 23.91 -5.50
C CYS A 173 10.06 24.65 -6.83
N ILE A 174 8.88 24.74 -7.45
CA ILE A 174 8.68 25.34 -8.78
C ILE A 174 9.16 26.80 -8.82
N ASP A 175 9.03 27.52 -7.72
CA ASP A 175 9.35 28.96 -7.65
C ASP A 175 10.85 29.25 -7.49
N SER A 176 11.71 28.24 -7.41
CA SER A 176 13.17 28.40 -7.29
C SER A 176 13.82 28.43 -8.66
N LYS A 177 14.56 29.51 -8.97
CA LYS A 177 15.34 29.60 -10.21
C LYS A 177 16.55 28.65 -10.27
N GLU A 178 16.97 28.15 -9.11
CA GLU A 178 18.05 27.16 -8.95
C GLU A 178 17.54 25.71 -8.96
N ASN A 179 16.27 25.54 -9.28
CA ASN A 179 15.64 24.23 -9.27
C ASN A 179 16.18 23.35 -10.42
N PRO A 180 16.87 22.23 -10.12
CA PRO A 180 17.46 21.36 -11.15
C PRO A 180 16.41 20.72 -12.07
N ILE A 181 15.13 20.74 -11.68
CA ILE A 181 14.03 20.23 -12.51
C ILE A 181 13.81 21.10 -13.75
N PHE A 182 14.07 22.39 -13.70
CA PHE A 182 13.97 23.25 -14.90
C PHE A 182 15.00 22.86 -15.95
N GLU A 183 16.25 22.59 -15.55
CA GLU A 183 17.28 22.11 -16.47
C GLU A 183 16.88 20.76 -17.10
N LEU A 184 16.37 19.83 -16.31
CA LEU A 184 15.86 18.57 -16.82
C LEU A 184 14.66 18.78 -17.75
N ALA A 185 13.73 19.66 -17.41
CA ALA A 185 12.59 20.00 -18.25
C ALA A 185 13.02 20.54 -19.61
N ASP A 186 14.03 21.43 -19.66
CA ASP A 186 14.58 21.93 -20.90
C ASP A 186 15.25 20.84 -21.74
N GLN A 187 15.95 19.90 -21.09
CA GLN A 187 16.58 18.77 -21.78
C GLN A 187 15.59 17.84 -22.43
N ILE A 188 14.42 17.62 -21.84
CA ILE A 188 13.36 16.74 -22.36
C ILE A 188 12.35 17.49 -23.25
N HIS A 189 12.38 18.82 -23.29
CA HIS A 189 11.48 19.61 -24.10
C HIS A 189 11.58 19.22 -25.59
N ASN A 190 10.44 19.02 -26.24
CA ASN A 190 10.34 18.54 -27.64
C ASN A 190 11.02 17.17 -27.91
N LYS A 191 11.22 16.33 -26.88
CA LYS A 191 11.72 14.96 -27.02
C LYS A 191 10.67 13.97 -26.50
N ILE A 192 10.79 12.72 -26.92
CA ILE A 192 10.01 11.62 -26.36
C ILE A 192 10.83 11.03 -25.21
N PRO A 193 10.44 11.26 -23.94
CA PRO A 193 11.16 10.70 -22.82
C PRO A 193 10.92 9.18 -22.75
N ILE A 194 11.98 8.41 -22.52
CA ILE A 194 11.90 6.97 -22.25
C ILE A 194 12.37 6.76 -20.82
N ILE A 195 11.48 6.18 -20.00
CA ILE A 195 11.77 5.89 -18.60
C ILE A 195 12.13 4.41 -18.47
N TYR A 196 13.32 4.13 -17.97
CA TYR A 196 13.75 2.79 -17.60
C TYR A 196 13.64 2.63 -16.08
N SER A 197 13.00 1.55 -15.64
CA SER A 197 12.85 1.24 -14.23
C SER A 197 12.91 -0.27 -14.02
N ASP A 198 13.09 -0.70 -12.80
CA ASP A 198 12.94 -2.10 -12.43
C ASP A 198 11.45 -2.53 -12.51
N ASN A 199 11.21 -3.82 -12.65
CA ASN A 199 9.89 -4.44 -12.87
C ASN A 199 8.80 -4.04 -11.86
N CYS A 200 9.20 -3.55 -10.71
CA CYS A 200 8.30 -3.15 -9.63
C CYS A 200 7.48 -1.88 -9.93
N LEU A 201 7.96 -0.98 -10.79
CA LEU A 201 7.36 0.36 -10.98
C LEU A 201 6.81 0.64 -12.39
N LEU A 202 6.95 -0.30 -13.33
CA LEU A 202 6.56 -0.11 -14.74
C LEU A 202 5.11 -0.45 -15.06
N TYR A 203 4.34 -0.97 -14.12
CA TYR A 203 2.96 -1.45 -14.35
C TYR A 203 1.89 -0.56 -13.71
N THR A 204 2.02 0.74 -13.83
CA THR A 204 0.97 1.68 -13.39
C THR A 204 0.47 2.55 -14.50
#